data_6a87fcdb76a49058f5af32a6ae3664c1
#
_entry.id   6a87fcdb76a49058f5af32a6ae3664c1
#
_cell.length_a   1.000
_cell.length_b   1.000
_cell.length_c   1.000
_cell.angle_alpha   90.00
_cell.angle_beta   90.00
_cell.angle_gamma   90.00
#
_symmetry.space_group_name_H-M   'P 1'
#
loop_
_entity.id
_entity.type
_entity.pdbx_description
1 polymer ?
#
loop_
_entity_poly.entity_id
_entity_poly.type
_entity_poly.pdbx_seq_one_letter_code
_entity_poly.pdbx_strand_id
1 'polypeptide(L)'
;MLCTFIRLIYPKTPPAEDSGYRIALYQPCEKLRDAAGRPVTEVKAVGFFLPTGENLSYELKGRWARDSKYGVQFEVEGYEEIITPTKEGIIGYLSSGQVKGIGPKTAEKIFQAFGMDTLRILDEEPERLLSIPGISEGKLKKIQESYLANRGARDVVAFLVPHGVTPNRAVKVYQAFGKDSMDILRRHPYRLCEAAGIGFLT
;
A
#
# COMPACT_ATOMS: atom_id res chain seq x y z
N MET A 1 4.74 -13.00 4.89
CA MET A 1 6.05 -12.58 5.46
C MET A 1 5.96 -11.11 5.84
N LEU A 2 6.09 -10.82 7.13
CA LEU A 2 6.06 -9.45 7.63
C LEU A 2 7.43 -8.78 7.42
N CYS A 3 7.46 -7.61 6.79
CA CYS A 3 8.69 -6.90 6.45
C CYS A 3 8.46 -5.39 6.32
N THR A 4 9.55 -4.62 6.33
CA THR A 4 9.57 -3.19 6.06
C THR A 4 10.33 -2.90 4.77
N PHE A 5 9.91 -1.87 4.04
CA PHE A 5 10.59 -1.45 2.81
C PHE A 5 11.95 -0.83 3.12
N ILE A 6 12.98 -1.21 2.35
CA ILE A 6 14.31 -0.62 2.45
C ILE A 6 14.54 0.33 1.28
N ARG A 7 14.48 -0.20 0.05
CA ARG A 7 14.70 0.59 -1.17
C ARG A 7 14.21 -0.10 -2.42
N LEU A 8 13.88 0.71 -3.42
CA LEU A 8 13.56 0.24 -4.76
C LEU A 8 14.87 -0.04 -5.54
N ILE A 9 14.92 -1.19 -6.22
CA ILE A 9 16.01 -1.55 -7.12
C ILE A 9 15.63 -1.23 -8.56
N TYR A 10 14.38 -1.55 -8.94
CA TYR A 10 13.85 -1.31 -10.28
C TYR A 10 12.36 -0.94 -10.21
N PRO A 11 11.90 0.02 -11.01
CA PRO A 11 12.68 0.92 -11.86
C PRO A 11 13.44 1.98 -11.03
N LYS A 12 14.61 2.41 -11.49
CA LYS A 12 15.38 3.47 -10.81
C LYS A 12 14.73 4.86 -10.95
N THR A 13 14.02 5.05 -12.05
CA THR A 13 13.20 6.23 -12.34
C THR A 13 11.83 5.74 -12.80
N PRO A 14 10.71 6.38 -12.39
CA PRO A 14 9.38 6.00 -12.89
C PRO A 14 9.38 6.10 -14.42
N PRO A 15 9.09 5.02 -15.15
CA PRO A 15 8.95 5.09 -16.60
C PRO A 15 7.70 5.91 -16.94
N ALA A 16 7.69 6.51 -18.14
CA ALA A 16 6.55 7.28 -18.65
C ALA A 16 5.25 6.44 -18.72
N GLU A 17 5.40 5.12 -19.00
CA GLU A 17 4.35 4.12 -18.83
C GLU A 17 4.78 3.14 -17.73
N ASP A 18 4.21 3.28 -16.53
CA ASP A 18 4.51 2.39 -15.41
C ASP A 18 3.88 1.03 -15.63
N SER A 19 4.67 0.05 -16.05
CA SER A 19 4.25 -1.36 -16.15
C SER A 19 3.82 -1.93 -14.78
N GLY A 20 4.13 -1.22 -13.71
CA GLY A 20 3.90 -1.64 -12.34
C GLY A 20 4.87 -2.70 -11.81
N TYR A 21 5.71 -3.29 -12.66
CA TYR A 21 6.68 -4.30 -12.22
C TYR A 21 7.82 -3.64 -11.45
N ARG A 22 8.10 -4.17 -10.26
CA ARG A 22 9.10 -3.63 -9.34
C ARG A 22 9.99 -4.72 -8.79
N ILE A 23 11.23 -4.33 -8.48
CA ILE A 23 12.18 -5.11 -7.71
C ILE A 23 12.58 -4.23 -6.53
N ALA A 24 12.38 -4.70 -5.32
CA ALA A 24 12.66 -3.95 -4.11
C ALA A 24 13.32 -4.82 -3.03
N LEU A 25 14.03 -4.19 -2.13
CA LEU A 25 14.58 -4.82 -0.92
C LEU A 25 13.68 -4.50 0.26
N TYR A 26 13.45 -5.53 1.05
CA TYR A 26 12.70 -5.47 2.30
C TYR A 26 13.50 -6.08 3.42
N GLN A 27 13.35 -5.52 4.61
CA GLN A 27 13.87 -6.08 5.85
C GLN A 27 12.78 -6.92 6.51
N PRO A 28 12.99 -8.25 6.71
CA PRO A 28 12.03 -9.05 7.44
C PRO A 28 11.97 -8.60 8.91
N CYS A 29 10.75 -8.51 9.45
CA CYS A 29 10.53 -8.20 10.87
C CYS A 29 10.79 -9.42 11.76
N GLU A 30 10.76 -10.63 11.18
CA GLU A 30 11.03 -11.89 11.86
C GLU A 30 12.41 -12.41 11.48
N LYS A 31 13.02 -13.21 12.38
CA LYS A 31 14.31 -13.86 12.14
C LYS A 31 14.14 -14.97 11.10
N LEU A 32 14.35 -14.65 9.84
CA LEU A 32 14.38 -15.62 8.76
C LEU A 32 15.76 -16.26 8.62
N ARG A 33 15.78 -17.53 8.22
CA ARG A 33 17.00 -18.26 7.87
C ARG A 33 16.86 -18.85 6.45
N ASP A 34 17.96 -18.87 5.72
CA ASP A 34 18.04 -19.54 4.44
C ASP A 34 18.11 -21.07 4.59
N ALA A 35 18.13 -21.80 3.48
CA ALA A 35 18.23 -23.26 3.46
C ALA A 35 19.55 -23.78 4.10
N ALA A 36 20.56 -22.93 4.24
CA ALA A 36 21.84 -23.24 4.91
C ALA A 36 21.87 -22.79 6.38
N GLY A 37 20.73 -22.32 6.93
CA GLY A 37 20.60 -21.87 8.31
C GLY A 37 21.15 -20.44 8.58
N ARG A 38 21.62 -19.72 7.56
CA ARG A 38 22.19 -18.37 7.71
C ARG A 38 21.07 -17.34 7.86
N PRO A 39 21.28 -16.30 8.67
CA PRO A 39 20.28 -15.25 8.86
C PRO A 39 20.06 -14.49 7.54
N VAL A 40 18.80 -14.31 7.19
CA VAL A 40 18.39 -13.46 6.05
C VAL A 40 18.00 -12.09 6.60
N THR A 41 18.85 -11.11 6.36
CA THR A 41 18.66 -9.72 6.81
C THR A 41 17.92 -8.86 5.77
N GLU A 42 18.00 -9.22 4.50
CA GLU A 42 17.35 -8.53 3.41
C GLU A 42 16.71 -9.53 2.46
N VAL A 43 15.51 -9.22 2.01
CA VAL A 43 14.75 -10.02 1.04
C VAL A 43 14.59 -9.20 -0.24
N LYS A 44 15.11 -9.73 -1.34
CA LYS A 44 14.81 -9.20 -2.66
C LYS A 44 13.43 -9.70 -3.09
N ALA A 45 12.47 -8.82 -3.11
CA ALA A 45 11.12 -9.10 -3.57
C ALA A 45 10.93 -8.58 -5.01
N VAL A 46 10.19 -9.35 -5.79
CA VAL A 46 9.85 -9.03 -7.17
C VAL A 46 8.34 -9.20 -7.36
N GLY A 47 7.74 -8.31 -8.12
CA GLY A 47 6.29 -8.36 -8.36
C GLY A 47 5.74 -7.05 -8.91
N PHE A 48 4.46 -7.03 -9.12
CA PHE A 48 3.77 -5.83 -9.60
C PHE A 48 3.30 -4.97 -8.43
N PHE A 49 3.49 -3.65 -8.56
CA PHE A 49 3.04 -2.64 -7.58
C PHE A 49 3.50 -2.92 -6.16
N LEU A 50 4.73 -3.43 -6.01
CA LEU A 50 5.31 -3.62 -4.67
C LEU A 50 5.22 -2.32 -3.87
N PRO A 51 4.84 -2.41 -2.58
CA PRO A 51 4.73 -1.24 -1.73
C PRO A 51 6.10 -0.63 -1.46
N THR A 52 6.20 0.69 -1.57
CA THR A 52 7.46 1.45 -1.41
C THR A 52 7.37 2.53 -0.34
N GLY A 53 6.36 2.46 0.53
CA GLY A 53 6.20 3.41 1.65
C GLY A 53 7.29 3.19 2.70
N GLU A 54 8.02 4.25 3.01
CA GLU A 54 9.01 4.23 4.09
C GLU A 54 8.31 4.18 5.45
N ASN A 55 8.92 3.49 6.41
CA ASN A 55 8.41 3.34 7.79
C ASN A 55 7.05 2.63 7.91
N LEU A 56 6.69 1.83 6.92
CA LEU A 56 5.49 1.00 6.95
C LEU A 56 5.88 -0.48 7.00
N SER A 57 5.04 -1.26 7.66
CA SER A 57 5.15 -2.71 7.67
C SER A 57 4.19 -3.33 6.66
N TYR A 58 4.66 -4.33 5.96
CA TYR A 58 3.90 -5.03 4.94
C TYR A 58 3.91 -6.53 5.18
N GLU A 59 2.78 -7.16 5.09
CA GLU A 59 2.70 -8.61 4.98
C GLU A 59 2.74 -8.99 3.49
N LEU A 60 3.91 -9.40 3.01
CA LEU A 60 4.05 -9.90 1.65
C LEU A 60 3.60 -11.36 1.57
N LYS A 61 2.69 -11.65 0.64
CA LYS A 61 2.20 -12.98 0.29
C LYS A 61 2.79 -13.40 -1.04
N GLY A 62 3.31 -14.62 -1.12
CA GLY A 62 3.99 -15.10 -2.33
C GLY A 62 4.86 -16.33 -2.03
N ARG A 63 5.81 -16.60 -2.89
CA ARG A 63 6.68 -17.78 -2.82
C ARG A 63 8.15 -17.43 -3.05
N TRP A 64 9.03 -18.24 -2.51
CA TRP A 64 10.44 -18.19 -2.83
C TRP A 64 10.68 -18.82 -4.19
N ALA A 65 11.39 -18.13 -5.05
CA ALA A 65 11.82 -18.62 -6.36
C ALA A 65 13.31 -18.43 -6.55
N ARG A 66 13.90 -19.25 -7.39
CA ARG A 66 15.30 -19.14 -7.78
C ARG A 66 15.39 -18.78 -9.24
N ASP A 67 15.77 -17.57 -9.51
CA ASP A 67 16.08 -17.10 -10.86
C ASP A 67 17.50 -17.51 -11.24
N SER A 68 17.71 -17.95 -12.48
CA SER A 68 19.01 -18.42 -12.98
C SER A 68 20.07 -17.31 -13.00
N LYS A 69 19.65 -16.07 -13.26
CA LYS A 69 20.52 -14.89 -13.39
C LYS A 69 20.59 -14.05 -12.10
N TYR A 70 19.48 -13.96 -11.38
CA TYR A 70 19.35 -13.03 -10.26
C TYR A 70 19.31 -13.70 -8.88
N GLY A 71 19.44 -15.03 -8.83
CA GLY A 71 19.51 -15.80 -7.59
C GLY A 71 18.16 -15.97 -6.88
N VAL A 72 18.20 -16.12 -5.56
CA VAL A 72 16.99 -16.31 -4.75
C VAL A 72 16.25 -14.99 -4.59
N GLN A 73 14.95 -15.02 -4.85
CA GLN A 73 14.06 -13.88 -4.72
C GLN A 73 12.68 -14.32 -4.21
N PHE A 74 11.93 -13.39 -3.64
CA PHE A 74 10.55 -13.62 -3.21
C PHE A 74 9.60 -13.05 -4.26
N GLU A 75 8.88 -13.93 -4.96
CA GLU A 75 7.86 -13.55 -5.92
C GLU A 75 6.59 -13.19 -5.17
N VAL A 76 6.26 -11.89 -5.18
CA VAL A 76 5.10 -11.36 -4.48
C VAL A 76 3.86 -11.49 -5.36
N GLU A 77 2.87 -12.19 -4.87
CA GLU A 77 1.55 -12.36 -5.48
C GLU A 77 0.55 -11.35 -4.94
N GLY A 78 0.76 -10.90 -3.70
CA GLY A 78 -0.05 -9.89 -3.04
C GLY A 78 0.60 -9.38 -1.77
N TYR A 79 0.07 -8.29 -1.23
CA TYR A 79 0.52 -7.74 0.04
C TYR A 79 -0.62 -7.07 0.80
N GLU A 80 -0.46 -7.00 2.11
CA GLU A 80 -1.29 -6.20 2.99
C GLU A 80 -0.40 -5.19 3.71
N GLU A 81 -0.86 -3.95 3.78
CA GLU A 81 -0.20 -2.92 4.57
C GLU A 81 -0.66 -3.05 6.03
N ILE A 82 0.30 -3.25 6.91
CA ILE A 82 0.04 -3.36 8.34
C ILE A 82 0.44 -2.04 8.99
N ILE A 83 -0.57 -1.25 9.34
CA ILE A 83 -0.35 -0.08 10.18
C ILE A 83 -0.20 -0.60 11.61
N THR A 84 1.04 -0.68 12.06
CA THR A 84 1.31 -1.07 13.45
C THR A 84 0.65 -0.04 14.36
N PRO A 85 -0.19 -0.44 15.32
CA PRO A 85 -0.81 0.48 16.27
C PRO A 85 0.23 0.97 17.29
N THR A 86 1.22 1.69 16.79
CA THR A 86 2.29 2.35 17.53
C THR A 86 2.42 3.80 17.05
N LYS A 87 3.03 4.64 17.85
CA LYS A 87 3.34 6.02 17.48
C LYS A 87 4.08 6.09 16.14
N GLU A 88 5.14 5.30 16.01
CA GLU A 88 6.01 5.27 14.83
C GLU A 88 5.24 4.77 13.59
N GLY A 89 4.39 3.75 13.74
CA GLY A 89 3.57 3.21 12.67
C GLY A 89 2.54 4.21 12.15
N ILE A 90 1.83 4.90 13.05
CA ILE A 90 0.83 5.91 12.67
C ILE A 90 1.50 7.13 12.02
N ILE A 91 2.58 7.65 12.61
CA ILE A 91 3.33 8.78 12.04
C ILE A 91 3.93 8.39 10.69
N GLY A 92 4.51 7.19 10.59
CA GLY A 92 5.06 6.65 9.36
C GLY A 92 4.02 6.58 8.24
N TYR A 93 2.85 6.00 8.53
CA TYR A 93 1.73 5.94 7.58
C TYR A 93 1.30 7.33 7.09
N LEU A 94 1.05 8.26 8.00
CA LEU A 94 0.61 9.60 7.64
C LEU A 94 1.65 10.36 6.80
N SER A 95 2.93 10.15 7.06
CA SER A 95 4.05 10.85 6.38
C SER A 95 4.59 10.12 5.16
N SER A 96 4.09 8.92 4.83
CA SER A 96 4.59 8.07 3.73
C SER A 96 4.39 8.65 2.32
N GLY A 97 3.68 9.80 2.21
CA GLY A 97 3.29 10.39 0.93
C GLY A 97 1.99 9.82 0.34
N GLN A 98 1.45 8.75 0.93
CA GLN A 98 0.14 8.21 0.55
C GLN A 98 -0.99 9.19 0.92
N VAL A 99 -0.88 9.86 2.06
CA VAL A 99 -1.83 10.89 2.49
C VAL A 99 -1.29 12.26 2.09
N LYS A 100 -1.83 12.83 1.01
CA LYS A 100 -1.37 14.12 0.47
C LYS A 100 -1.65 15.25 1.47
N GLY A 101 -0.66 16.11 1.67
CA GLY A 101 -0.78 17.26 2.56
C GLY A 101 -0.32 17.00 3.99
N ILE A 102 0.07 15.78 4.34
CA ILE A 102 0.68 15.44 5.62
C ILE A 102 2.16 15.11 5.41
N GLY A 103 3.03 16.01 5.85
CA GLY A 103 4.47 15.72 5.97
C GLY A 103 4.82 15.29 7.41
N PRO A 104 6.09 14.89 7.67
CA PRO A 104 6.51 14.36 8.97
C PRO A 104 6.13 15.25 10.17
N LYS A 105 6.39 16.54 10.09
CA LYS A 105 6.04 17.49 11.15
C LYS A 105 4.52 17.63 11.39
N THR A 106 3.73 17.50 10.32
CA THR A 106 2.27 17.54 10.44
C THR A 106 1.74 16.24 11.04
N ALA A 107 2.31 15.10 10.64
CA ALA A 107 1.98 13.78 11.18
C ALA A 107 2.25 13.71 12.69
N GLU A 108 3.39 14.22 13.14
CA GLU A 108 3.72 14.32 14.56
C GLU A 108 2.70 15.16 15.34
N LYS A 109 2.32 16.34 14.82
CA LYS A 109 1.30 17.20 15.46
C LYS A 109 -0.07 16.51 15.55
N ILE A 110 -0.47 15.81 14.49
CA ILE A 110 -1.73 15.05 14.47
C ILE A 110 -1.67 13.96 15.54
N PHE A 111 -0.57 13.21 15.60
CA PHE A 111 -0.42 12.17 16.60
C PHE A 111 -0.35 12.74 18.03
N GLN A 112 0.31 13.88 18.24
CA GLN A 112 0.34 14.54 19.56
C GLN A 112 -1.06 14.99 20.02
N ALA A 113 -1.92 15.39 19.09
CA ALA A 113 -3.27 15.82 19.40
C ALA A 113 -4.24 14.66 19.66
N PHE A 114 -4.10 13.57 18.94
CA PHE A 114 -5.10 12.49 18.90
C PHE A 114 -4.57 11.11 19.30
N GLY A 115 -3.24 10.96 19.44
CA GLY A 115 -2.62 9.70 19.86
C GLY A 115 -3.04 8.51 18.98
N MET A 116 -3.42 7.44 19.63
CA MET A 116 -3.85 6.19 18.98
C MET A 116 -5.19 6.32 18.24
N ASP A 117 -6.02 7.30 18.58
CA ASP A 117 -7.29 7.58 17.92
C ASP A 117 -7.15 8.26 16.56
N THR A 118 -5.93 8.60 16.15
CA THR A 118 -5.65 9.37 14.93
C THR A 118 -6.34 8.78 13.69
N LEU A 119 -6.25 7.46 13.48
CA LEU A 119 -6.86 6.81 12.32
C LEU A 119 -8.38 6.82 12.40
N ARG A 120 -8.95 6.60 13.58
CA ARG A 120 -10.39 6.69 13.81
C ARG A 120 -10.91 8.11 13.53
N ILE A 121 -10.18 9.12 13.96
CA ILE A 121 -10.55 10.53 13.73
C ILE A 121 -10.48 10.86 12.23
N LEU A 122 -9.50 10.37 11.50
CA LEU A 122 -9.43 10.52 10.04
C LEU A 122 -10.61 9.85 9.33
N ASP A 123 -11.11 8.72 9.87
CA ASP A 123 -12.24 7.98 9.31
C ASP A 123 -13.60 8.63 9.65
N GLU A 124 -13.81 9.01 10.91
CA GLU A 124 -15.13 9.32 11.47
C GLU A 124 -15.34 10.81 11.72
N GLU A 125 -14.29 11.54 12.11
CA GLU A 125 -14.37 12.92 12.58
C GLU A 125 -13.24 13.79 11.99
N PRO A 126 -13.00 13.79 10.65
CA PRO A 126 -11.83 14.44 10.05
C PRO A 126 -11.80 15.96 10.26
N GLU A 127 -12.94 16.62 10.53
CA GLU A 127 -13.04 18.03 10.81
C GLU A 127 -12.24 18.43 12.08
N ARG A 128 -12.01 17.50 12.99
CA ARG A 128 -11.20 17.74 14.19
C ARG A 128 -9.74 18.08 13.86
N LEU A 129 -9.26 17.71 12.66
CA LEU A 129 -7.92 18.10 12.22
C LEU A 129 -7.77 19.61 12.06
N LEU A 130 -8.86 20.36 11.89
CA LEU A 130 -8.83 21.83 11.82
C LEU A 130 -8.34 22.48 13.12
N SER A 131 -8.40 21.76 14.25
CA SER A 131 -7.82 22.25 15.52
C SER A 131 -6.28 22.28 15.52
N ILE A 132 -5.64 21.65 14.53
CA ILE A 132 -4.19 21.54 14.45
C ILE A 132 -3.61 22.73 13.69
N PRO A 133 -2.67 23.49 14.30
CA PRO A 133 -2.04 24.62 13.64
C PRO A 133 -1.35 24.22 12.33
N GLY A 134 -1.79 24.84 11.21
CA GLY A 134 -1.28 24.60 9.87
C GLY A 134 -2.11 23.61 9.03
N ILE A 135 -3.29 23.21 9.51
CA ILE A 135 -4.31 22.52 8.73
C ILE A 135 -5.48 23.49 8.49
N SER A 136 -5.59 23.98 7.26
CA SER A 136 -6.71 24.77 6.77
C SER A 136 -7.77 23.86 6.14
N GLU A 137 -8.99 24.40 5.90
CA GLU A 137 -10.06 23.64 5.21
C GLU A 137 -9.62 23.07 3.86
N GLY A 138 -8.91 23.86 3.05
CA GLY A 138 -8.40 23.41 1.76
C GLY A 138 -7.35 22.28 1.89
N LYS A 139 -6.57 22.30 2.98
CA LYS A 139 -5.62 21.21 3.28
C LYS A 139 -6.35 19.98 3.82
N LEU A 140 -7.35 20.17 4.69
CA LEU A 140 -8.21 19.09 5.16
C LEU A 140 -8.87 18.34 4.00
N LYS A 141 -9.45 19.07 3.05
CA LYS A 141 -10.07 18.45 1.86
C LYS A 141 -9.08 17.57 1.08
N LYS A 142 -7.84 18.04 0.85
CA LYS A 142 -6.79 17.24 0.18
C LYS A 142 -6.40 16.00 0.98
N ILE A 143 -6.32 16.12 2.30
CA ILE A 143 -6.04 15.00 3.20
C ILE A 143 -7.16 13.96 3.10
N GLN A 144 -8.41 14.36 3.23
CA GLN A 144 -9.57 13.48 3.14
C GLN A 144 -9.66 12.77 1.78
N GLU A 145 -9.55 13.50 0.68
CA GLU A 145 -9.61 12.94 -0.68
C GLU A 145 -8.53 11.86 -0.89
N SER A 146 -7.29 12.14 -0.49
CA SER A 146 -6.19 11.19 -0.67
C SER A 146 -6.28 9.99 0.29
N TYR A 147 -6.71 10.22 1.52
CA TYR A 147 -6.89 9.17 2.52
C TYR A 147 -7.99 8.19 2.10
N LEU A 148 -9.16 8.70 1.69
CA LEU A 148 -10.28 7.88 1.20
C LEU A 148 -9.93 7.14 -0.10
N ALA A 149 -9.19 7.77 -1.01
CA ALA A 149 -8.73 7.12 -2.24
C ALA A 149 -7.81 5.93 -1.94
N ASN A 150 -6.86 6.09 -1.02
CA ASN A 150 -5.95 5.01 -0.62
C ASN A 150 -6.69 3.88 0.09
N ARG A 151 -7.64 4.21 0.97
CA ARG A 151 -8.46 3.21 1.64
C ARG A 151 -9.30 2.41 0.64
N GLY A 152 -10.00 3.09 -0.27
CA GLY A 152 -10.84 2.45 -1.27
C GLY A 152 -10.05 1.52 -2.22
N ALA A 153 -8.86 1.92 -2.63
CA ALA A 153 -7.98 1.07 -3.43
C ALA A 153 -7.57 -0.21 -2.67
N ARG A 154 -7.23 -0.09 -1.38
CA ARG A 154 -6.90 -1.25 -0.52
C ARG A 154 -8.08 -2.20 -0.36
N ASP A 155 -9.29 -1.67 -0.15
CA ASP A 155 -10.50 -2.49 -0.01
C ASP A 155 -10.79 -3.29 -1.28
N VAL A 156 -10.62 -2.69 -2.47
CA VAL A 156 -10.77 -3.37 -3.76
C VAL A 156 -9.71 -4.46 -3.96
N VAL A 157 -8.46 -4.18 -3.61
CA VAL A 157 -7.38 -5.17 -3.68
C VAL A 157 -7.65 -6.33 -2.72
N ALA A 158 -7.99 -6.04 -1.47
CA ALA A 158 -8.31 -7.04 -0.46
C ALA A 158 -9.50 -7.93 -0.86
N PHE A 159 -10.49 -7.35 -1.56
CA PHE A 159 -11.64 -8.08 -2.06
C PHE A 159 -11.29 -8.98 -3.26
N LEU A 160 -10.53 -8.49 -4.24
CA LEU A 160 -10.31 -9.17 -5.51
C LEU A 160 -9.17 -10.19 -5.50
N VAL A 161 -8.12 -9.98 -4.72
CA VAL A 161 -6.95 -10.88 -4.68
C VAL A 161 -7.31 -12.32 -4.26
N PRO A 162 -8.17 -12.56 -3.25
CA PRO A 162 -8.61 -13.91 -2.90
C PRO A 162 -9.39 -14.62 -4.01
N HIS A 163 -9.94 -13.85 -4.96
CA HIS A 163 -10.67 -14.38 -6.13
C HIS A 163 -9.75 -14.56 -7.37
N GLY A 164 -8.45 -14.55 -7.18
CA GLY A 164 -7.48 -14.81 -8.26
C GLY A 164 -7.18 -13.60 -9.17
N VAL A 165 -7.68 -12.42 -8.82
CA VAL A 165 -7.36 -11.18 -9.54
C VAL A 165 -6.04 -10.64 -9.02
N THR A 166 -5.09 -10.37 -9.93
CA THR A 166 -3.81 -9.80 -9.50
C THR A 166 -3.98 -8.40 -8.88
N PRO A 167 -3.13 -8.00 -7.92
CA PRO A 167 -3.21 -6.67 -7.31
C PRO A 167 -3.23 -5.53 -8.32
N ASN A 168 -2.46 -5.67 -9.41
CA ASN A 168 -2.45 -4.70 -10.50
C ASN A 168 -3.83 -4.52 -11.15
N ARG A 169 -4.52 -5.62 -11.46
CA ARG A 169 -5.86 -5.57 -12.02
C ARG A 169 -6.86 -4.96 -11.04
N ALA A 170 -6.73 -5.30 -9.75
CA ALA A 170 -7.55 -4.73 -8.69
C ALA A 170 -7.39 -3.21 -8.56
N VAL A 171 -6.14 -2.71 -8.62
CA VAL A 171 -5.88 -1.26 -8.63
C VAL A 171 -6.49 -0.58 -9.86
N LYS A 172 -6.40 -1.21 -11.04
CA LYS A 172 -7.05 -0.67 -12.27
C LYS A 172 -8.56 -0.59 -12.14
N VAL A 173 -9.20 -1.56 -11.46
CA VAL A 173 -10.64 -1.48 -11.15
C VAL A 173 -10.93 -0.23 -10.33
N TYR A 174 -10.14 0.02 -9.29
CA TYR A 174 -10.32 1.23 -8.48
C TYR A 174 -10.04 2.52 -9.27
N GLN A 175 -9.04 2.53 -10.14
CA GLN A 175 -8.76 3.67 -11.02
C GLN A 175 -9.92 3.97 -11.99
N ALA A 176 -10.60 2.93 -12.49
CA ALA A 176 -11.72 3.07 -13.43
C ALA A 176 -13.03 3.51 -12.74
N PHE A 177 -13.32 2.98 -11.56
CA PHE A 177 -14.62 3.16 -10.91
C PHE A 177 -14.57 3.99 -9.61
N GLY A 178 -13.36 4.28 -9.09
CA GLY A 178 -13.18 5.10 -7.90
C GLY A 178 -13.92 4.54 -6.67
N LYS A 179 -14.62 5.41 -5.96
CA LYS A 179 -15.40 5.08 -4.77
C LYS A 179 -16.54 4.07 -5.01
N ASP A 180 -17.02 3.98 -6.24
CA ASP A 180 -18.14 3.09 -6.60
C ASP A 180 -17.66 1.65 -6.85
N SER A 181 -16.33 1.40 -6.84
CA SER A 181 -15.74 0.10 -7.14
C SER A 181 -16.30 -1.03 -6.30
N MET A 182 -16.44 -0.85 -4.99
CA MET A 182 -16.94 -1.90 -4.08
C MET A 182 -18.42 -2.21 -4.30
N ASP A 183 -19.23 -1.22 -4.65
CA ASP A 183 -20.65 -1.44 -4.99
C ASP A 183 -20.78 -2.17 -6.32
N ILE A 184 -19.99 -1.77 -7.32
CA ILE A 184 -19.94 -2.45 -8.63
C ILE A 184 -19.48 -3.90 -8.48
N LEU A 185 -18.44 -4.16 -7.70
CA LEU A 185 -17.95 -5.52 -7.44
C LEU A 185 -19.01 -6.43 -6.80
N ARG A 186 -19.80 -5.90 -5.90
CA ARG A 186 -20.83 -6.67 -5.17
C ARG A 186 -22.12 -6.84 -5.95
N ARG A 187 -22.58 -5.82 -6.69
CA ARG A 187 -23.90 -5.78 -7.31
C ARG A 187 -23.87 -5.95 -8.83
N HIS A 188 -22.79 -5.50 -9.47
CA HIS A 188 -22.69 -5.43 -10.92
C HIS A 188 -21.33 -5.94 -11.44
N PRO A 189 -20.88 -7.16 -11.06
CA PRO A 189 -19.53 -7.63 -11.37
C PRO A 189 -19.20 -7.65 -12.87
N TYR A 190 -20.19 -7.79 -13.74
CA TYR A 190 -19.99 -7.76 -15.19
C TYR A 190 -19.50 -6.41 -15.72
N ARG A 191 -19.73 -5.32 -14.99
CA ARG A 191 -19.21 -3.99 -15.37
C ARG A 191 -17.69 -3.90 -15.23
N LEU A 192 -17.04 -4.85 -14.60
CA LEU A 192 -15.58 -4.92 -14.56
C LEU A 192 -14.94 -5.01 -15.95
N CYS A 193 -15.67 -5.53 -16.94
CA CYS A 193 -15.23 -5.58 -18.33
C CYS A 193 -15.08 -4.19 -18.97
N GLU A 194 -15.69 -3.15 -18.38
CA GLU A 194 -15.54 -1.76 -18.81
C GLU A 194 -14.16 -1.20 -18.39
N ALA A 195 -13.50 -1.81 -17.39
CA ALA A 195 -12.16 -1.40 -16.98
C ALA A 195 -11.09 -1.94 -17.93
N ALA A 196 -10.21 -1.06 -18.39
CA ALA A 196 -9.15 -1.40 -19.34
C ALA A 196 -8.27 -2.57 -18.85
N GLY A 197 -8.21 -3.64 -19.65
CA GLY A 197 -7.39 -4.83 -19.37
C GLY A 197 -8.04 -5.88 -18.47
N ILE A 198 -9.36 -5.79 -18.23
CA ILE A 198 -10.17 -6.83 -17.60
C ILE A 198 -11.16 -7.34 -18.63
N GLY A 199 -10.77 -8.37 -19.38
CA GLY A 199 -11.65 -9.04 -20.34
C GLY A 199 -12.26 -10.32 -19.76
N PHE A 200 -13.38 -10.78 -20.35
CA PHE A 200 -14.09 -12.01 -19.94
C PHE A 200 -13.32 -13.31 -20.24
N LEU A 201 -12.22 -13.23 -20.98
CA LEU A 201 -11.51 -14.41 -21.51
C LEU A 201 -10.07 -14.56 -20.97
N THR A 202 -9.80 -14.02 -19.78
CA THR A 202 -8.50 -14.27 -19.14
C THR A 202 -8.67 -14.68 -17.70
#